data_9347de07eac93e482ec15e8642733d1a
#
_entry.id   9347de07eac93e482ec15e8642733d1a
#
_cell.length_a   1.000
_cell.length_b   1.000
_cell.length_c   1.000
_cell.angle_alpha   90.00
_cell.angle_beta   90.00
_cell.angle_gamma   90.00
#
_symmetry.space_group_name_H-M   'P 1'
#
loop_
_entity.id
_entity.type
_entity.pdbx_description
1 polymer ?
#
loop_
_entity_poly.entity_id
_entity_poly.type
_entity_poly.pdbx_seq_one_letter_code
_entity_poly.pdbx_strand_id
1 'polypeptide(L)'
;TALVGGRSQHDRHRHAGAGISGDGVEAVRTISLPDAIEEYRDRTWCREETRPIESAFDAERFIEQVGFASCLTDSRRPGPSLYVAVCGRRDAVMPRNVQTDPEASRTWQLKDELIRRGRVYYAKLGRGRAMFLAPRMVPYFHALFGVRRAEEVSRLSDDARRLLRVLRREWESGTADLRADSGVTDRKAFTRALDELQAAMVVVPSAVHYEPTFTYIYTLAVGRFPDGLVRRVRREVALREVARAFLDGAGMTVRGELARVIGVSRVDAGLGNRALVAEGYATMLAPGIYRRRDR
;
A
#
# COMPACT_ATOMS: atom_id res chain seq x y z
N THR A 1 -8.32 -0.46 -61.12
CA THR A 1 -7.80 0.62 -61.92
C THR A 1 -7.08 1.56 -60.97
N ALA A 2 -5.75 1.49 -60.75
CA ALA A 2 -4.63 2.10 -61.44
C ALA A 2 -4.69 3.64 -61.41
N LEU A 3 -3.72 4.39 -61.01
CA LEU A 3 -2.28 4.60 -61.15
C LEU A 3 -1.90 5.91 -60.43
N VAL A 4 -0.76 5.98 -59.76
CA VAL A 4 0.55 6.59 -60.06
C VAL A 4 0.63 8.12 -59.79
N GLY A 5 1.45 8.58 -58.88
CA GLY A 5 2.84 8.94 -59.02
C GLY A 5 3.10 10.39 -58.69
N GLY A 6 4.25 10.68 -58.07
CA GLY A 6 4.80 12.05 -58.03
C GLY A 6 5.79 12.32 -56.92
N ARG A 7 7.07 12.00 -57.16
CA ARG A 7 8.22 12.51 -56.40
C ARG A 7 8.50 13.97 -56.72
N SER A 8 8.92 14.79 -55.77
CA SER A 8 9.84 15.89 -56.04
C SER A 8 10.77 16.14 -54.83
N GLN A 9 12.05 16.03 -55.11
CA GLN A 9 13.16 16.53 -54.31
C GLN A 9 13.38 18.02 -54.53
N HIS A 10 13.87 18.72 -53.52
CA HIS A 10 14.87 19.81 -53.59
C HIS A 10 15.13 20.30 -52.17
N ASP A 11 16.24 20.13 -51.64
CA ASP A 11 17.64 20.62 -51.77
C ASP A 11 17.95 21.75 -50.77
N ARG A 12 18.80 21.43 -49.83
CA ARG A 12 19.86 22.17 -49.14
C ARG A 12 19.72 23.67 -48.86
N HIS A 13 19.81 24.00 -47.54
CA HIS A 13 20.80 25.01 -47.14
C HIS A 13 21.28 24.75 -45.69
N ARG A 14 22.63 24.63 -45.58
CA ARG A 14 23.40 24.60 -44.32
C ARG A 14 23.45 26.00 -43.72
N HIS A 15 23.21 26.14 -42.41
CA HIS A 15 23.92 27.13 -41.62
C HIS A 15 24.42 26.51 -40.34
N ALA A 16 25.72 26.61 -40.14
CA ALA A 16 26.42 26.29 -38.91
C ALA A 16 26.19 27.41 -37.90
N GLY A 17 26.02 27.07 -36.64
CA GLY A 17 25.91 28.03 -35.57
C GLY A 17 26.02 27.36 -34.20
N ALA A 18 27.22 27.38 -33.67
CA ALA A 18 27.63 27.44 -32.27
C ALA A 18 26.96 26.50 -31.27
N GLY A 19 27.79 25.60 -30.73
CA GLY A 19 27.47 24.75 -29.55
C GLY A 19 27.20 25.57 -28.31
N ILE A 20 26.20 25.14 -27.57
CA ILE A 20 26.11 25.35 -26.14
C ILE A 20 26.04 23.94 -25.55
N SER A 21 27.16 23.52 -24.97
CA SER A 21 27.28 22.38 -24.10
C SER A 21 26.47 22.67 -22.84
N GLY A 22 25.33 22.04 -22.73
CA GLY A 22 24.46 22.01 -21.55
C GLY A 22 24.57 20.64 -20.90
N ASP A 23 25.72 20.31 -20.32
CA ASP A 23 25.87 19.27 -19.32
C ASP A 23 25.05 19.65 -18.09
N GLY A 24 24.06 18.86 -17.77
CA GLY A 24 23.24 19.12 -16.59
C GLY A 24 22.07 18.19 -16.40
N VAL A 25 22.04 17.00 -17.03
CA VAL A 25 21.16 15.94 -16.57
C VAL A 25 21.92 15.21 -15.47
N GLU A 26 21.80 15.74 -14.24
CA GLU A 26 22.25 15.06 -13.04
C GLU A 26 21.47 13.74 -12.95
N ALA A 27 22.11 12.66 -13.39
CA ALA A 27 21.61 11.31 -13.25
C ALA A 27 21.27 11.14 -11.78
N VAL A 28 19.98 10.97 -11.47
CA VAL A 28 19.52 10.59 -10.14
C VAL A 28 20.24 9.31 -9.80
N ARG A 29 21.38 9.41 -9.10
CA ARG A 29 22.12 8.27 -8.57
C ARG A 29 21.13 7.52 -7.70
N THR A 30 20.69 6.37 -8.16
CA THR A 30 19.97 5.40 -7.36
C THR A 30 20.92 5.03 -6.23
N ILE A 31 20.69 5.56 -5.04
CA ILE A 31 21.50 5.24 -3.86
C ILE A 31 21.22 3.76 -3.59
N SER A 32 22.18 2.89 -3.89
CA SER A 32 22.14 1.50 -3.46
C SER A 32 22.17 1.48 -1.92
N LEU A 33 21.35 0.64 -1.33
CA LEU A 33 21.41 0.42 0.12
C LEU A 33 22.73 -0.30 0.45
N PRO A 34 23.34 -0.02 1.61
CA PRO A 34 24.48 -0.82 2.10
C PRO A 34 24.06 -2.30 2.24
N ASP A 35 24.98 -3.23 1.95
CA ASP A 35 24.71 -4.68 2.01
C ASP A 35 24.16 -5.10 3.38
N ALA A 36 24.70 -4.60 4.46
CA ALA A 36 24.20 -4.87 5.81
C ALA A 36 22.73 -4.43 6.04
N ILE A 37 22.27 -3.39 5.33
CA ILE A 37 20.86 -2.95 5.38
C ILE A 37 20.00 -3.87 4.51
N GLU A 38 20.50 -4.31 3.36
CA GLU A 38 19.78 -5.29 2.53
C GLU A 38 19.64 -6.64 3.26
N GLU A 39 20.69 -7.15 3.89
CA GLU A 39 20.63 -8.35 4.72
C GLU A 39 19.68 -8.19 5.92
N TYR A 40 19.67 -7.01 6.56
CA TYR A 40 18.72 -6.71 7.62
C TYR A 40 17.29 -6.80 7.11
N ARG A 41 17.01 -6.19 5.93
CA ARG A 41 15.69 -6.26 5.29
C ARG A 41 15.30 -7.67 4.88
N ASP A 42 16.24 -8.49 4.43
CA ASP A 42 15.97 -9.88 4.07
C ASP A 42 15.43 -10.66 5.28
N ARG A 43 16.10 -10.51 6.41
CA ARG A 43 15.63 -11.15 7.66
C ARG A 43 14.31 -10.59 8.17
N THR A 44 14.12 -9.27 8.15
CA THR A 44 12.92 -8.63 8.71
C THR A 44 11.70 -8.71 7.80
N TRP A 45 11.92 -8.74 6.48
CA TRP A 45 10.87 -8.83 5.47
C TRP A 45 10.65 -10.24 4.94
N CYS A 46 11.27 -11.25 5.56
CA CYS A 46 11.18 -12.67 5.17
C CYS A 46 11.51 -12.88 3.69
N ARG A 47 12.63 -12.29 3.22
CA ARG A 47 13.13 -12.44 1.84
C ARG A 47 14.24 -13.49 1.75
N GLU A 48 14.22 -14.48 2.65
CA GLU A 48 15.16 -15.60 2.73
C GLU A 48 14.38 -16.93 2.70
N GLU A 49 14.85 -17.89 1.96
CA GLU A 49 14.23 -19.22 1.83
C GLU A 49 14.14 -19.98 3.16
N THR A 50 14.96 -19.62 4.13
CA THR A 50 15.02 -20.31 5.44
C THR A 50 13.84 -20.00 6.35
N ARG A 51 12.98 -19.06 6.00
CA ARG A 51 11.81 -18.65 6.81
C ARG A 51 10.57 -18.43 5.93
N PRO A 52 10.07 -19.46 5.26
CA PRO A 52 8.92 -19.33 4.39
C PRO A 52 7.66 -18.97 5.19
N ILE A 53 6.79 -18.17 4.57
CA ILE A 53 5.44 -17.92 5.08
C ILE A 53 4.51 -19.03 4.57
N GLU A 54 4.26 -20.03 5.39
CA GLU A 54 3.49 -21.20 4.99
C GLU A 54 2.07 -21.23 5.56
N SER A 55 1.82 -20.46 6.61
CA SER A 55 0.52 -20.43 7.27
C SER A 55 0.02 -19.01 7.52
N ALA A 56 -1.28 -18.87 7.77
CA ALA A 56 -1.84 -17.59 8.20
C ALA A 56 -1.23 -17.10 9.53
N PHE A 57 -0.80 -18.03 10.40
CA PHE A 57 -0.13 -17.66 11.63
C PHE A 57 1.25 -17.04 11.37
N ASP A 58 2.02 -17.59 10.43
CA ASP A 58 3.30 -16.99 10.02
C ASP A 58 3.10 -15.63 9.38
N ALA A 59 2.06 -15.50 8.53
CA ALA A 59 1.69 -14.24 7.92
C ALA A 59 1.25 -13.19 8.96
N GLU A 60 0.48 -13.56 9.98
CA GLU A 60 0.12 -12.69 11.11
C GLU A 60 1.37 -12.22 11.87
N ARG A 61 2.28 -13.14 12.18
CA ARG A 61 3.56 -12.81 12.86
C ARG A 61 4.41 -11.86 12.02
N PHE A 62 4.52 -12.12 10.72
CA PHE A 62 5.23 -11.22 9.79
C PHE A 62 4.62 -9.82 9.78
N ILE A 63 3.29 -9.71 9.63
CA ILE A 63 2.59 -8.42 9.64
C ILE A 63 2.77 -7.71 10.99
N GLU A 64 2.68 -8.45 12.10
CA GLU A 64 2.93 -7.88 13.43
C GLU A 64 4.36 -7.38 13.57
N GLN A 65 5.35 -8.11 13.07
CA GLN A 65 6.76 -7.72 13.10
C GLN A 65 7.01 -6.43 12.32
N VAL A 66 6.55 -6.34 11.08
CA VAL A 66 6.80 -5.17 10.21
C VAL A 66 5.83 -4.01 10.43
N GLY A 67 4.72 -4.25 11.12
CA GLY A 67 3.66 -3.28 11.41
C GLY A 67 2.66 -3.10 10.26
N PHE A 68 3.11 -3.09 9.03
CA PHE A 68 2.28 -3.02 7.83
C PHE A 68 3.00 -3.61 6.63
N ALA A 69 2.25 -4.23 5.74
CA ALA A 69 2.77 -4.83 4.52
C ALA A 69 1.78 -4.68 3.36
N SER A 70 2.28 -4.57 2.13
CA SER A 70 1.41 -4.73 0.95
C SER A 70 1.03 -6.20 0.77
N CYS A 71 -0.15 -6.46 0.20
CA CYS A 71 -0.55 -7.82 -0.16
C CYS A 71 0.34 -8.36 -1.30
N LEU A 72 0.47 -7.58 -2.36
CA LEU A 72 1.28 -7.89 -3.54
C LEU A 72 2.46 -6.93 -3.64
N THR A 73 3.43 -7.26 -4.48
CA THR A 73 4.57 -6.37 -4.73
C THR A 73 4.30 -5.38 -5.87
N ASP A 74 4.96 -4.23 -5.81
CA ASP A 74 5.00 -3.23 -6.88
C ASP A 74 6.39 -2.59 -6.86
N SER A 75 7.18 -2.80 -7.90
CA SER A 75 8.54 -2.28 -8.02
C SER A 75 8.65 -0.75 -7.84
N ARG A 76 7.57 -0.02 -8.17
CA ARG A 76 7.49 1.43 -7.96
C ARG A 76 7.26 1.83 -6.50
N ARG A 77 6.89 0.87 -5.67
CA ARG A 77 6.54 1.06 -4.26
C ARG A 77 7.18 -0.02 -3.40
N PRO A 78 8.50 0.01 -3.24
CA PRO A 78 9.22 -0.96 -2.43
C PRO A 78 8.72 -0.91 -0.98
N GLY A 79 8.85 -2.01 -0.27
CA GLY A 79 8.44 -2.14 1.13
C GLY A 79 8.12 -3.58 1.46
N PRO A 80 7.76 -3.89 2.71
CA PRO A 80 7.38 -5.24 3.08
C PRO A 80 6.12 -5.66 2.31
N SER A 81 6.10 -6.91 1.83
CA SER A 81 5.05 -7.47 1.01
C SER A 81 4.81 -8.92 1.39
N LEU A 82 3.54 -9.31 1.56
CA LEU A 82 3.20 -10.71 1.84
C LEU A 82 3.64 -11.63 0.69
N TYR A 83 3.44 -11.19 -0.57
CA TYR A 83 3.87 -11.96 -1.72
C TYR A 83 5.39 -12.23 -1.72
N VAL A 84 6.20 -11.20 -1.49
CA VAL A 84 7.66 -11.34 -1.44
C VAL A 84 8.10 -12.24 -0.28
N ALA A 85 7.42 -12.14 0.86
CA ALA A 85 7.68 -12.99 2.02
C ALA A 85 7.29 -14.46 1.80
N VAL A 86 6.23 -14.72 1.01
CA VAL A 86 5.85 -16.07 0.56
C VAL A 86 6.87 -16.64 -0.42
N CYS A 87 7.39 -15.80 -1.34
CA CYS A 87 8.43 -16.22 -2.27
C CYS A 87 9.79 -16.48 -1.59
N GLY A 88 10.06 -15.89 -0.42
CA GLY A 88 11.31 -16.05 0.31
C GLY A 88 12.54 -15.58 -0.45
N ARG A 89 12.42 -14.63 -1.38
CA ARG A 89 13.54 -14.11 -2.17
C ARG A 89 13.37 -12.63 -2.50
N ARG A 90 14.50 -11.93 -2.60
CA ARG A 90 14.56 -10.47 -2.78
C ARG A 90 14.03 -10.01 -4.14
N ASP A 91 14.27 -10.78 -5.18
CA ASP A 91 13.98 -10.48 -6.58
C ASP A 91 12.62 -10.99 -7.06
N ALA A 92 11.72 -11.34 -6.13
CA ALA A 92 10.38 -11.79 -6.46
C ALA A 92 9.63 -10.74 -7.28
N VAL A 93 9.19 -11.15 -8.47
CA VAL A 93 8.44 -10.31 -9.41
C VAL A 93 7.05 -10.90 -9.59
N MET A 94 6.03 -10.04 -9.57
CA MET A 94 4.65 -10.48 -9.82
C MET A 94 4.53 -11.15 -11.18
N PRO A 95 4.00 -12.38 -11.23
CA PRO A 95 3.82 -13.10 -12.49
C PRO A 95 2.74 -12.41 -13.36
N ARG A 96 2.86 -12.55 -14.67
CA ARG A 96 1.83 -12.05 -15.60
C ARG A 96 0.49 -12.74 -15.41
N ASN A 97 0.52 -14.05 -15.14
CA ASN A 97 -0.66 -14.85 -14.84
C ASN A 97 -0.63 -15.31 -13.38
N VAL A 98 -1.34 -14.57 -12.54
CA VAL A 98 -1.42 -14.82 -11.09
C VAL A 98 -2.11 -16.16 -10.77
N GLN A 99 -3.01 -16.63 -11.64
CA GLN A 99 -3.80 -17.84 -11.37
C GLN A 99 -3.00 -19.13 -11.55
N THR A 100 -1.95 -19.10 -12.36
CA THR A 100 -1.10 -20.28 -12.65
C THR A 100 0.19 -20.31 -11.84
N ASP A 101 0.48 -19.23 -11.10
CA ASP A 101 1.69 -19.12 -10.29
C ASP A 101 1.41 -19.65 -8.87
N PRO A 102 2.19 -20.64 -8.38
CA PRO A 102 1.96 -21.24 -7.06
C PRO A 102 2.12 -20.25 -5.91
N GLU A 103 3.11 -19.37 -5.95
CA GLU A 103 3.41 -18.39 -4.91
C GLU A 103 2.32 -17.29 -4.85
N ALA A 104 1.87 -16.83 -6.01
CA ALA A 104 0.76 -15.91 -6.08
C ALA A 104 -0.54 -16.55 -5.57
N SER A 105 -0.83 -17.79 -5.99
CA SER A 105 -2.00 -18.55 -5.51
C SER A 105 -1.94 -18.74 -3.99
N ARG A 106 -0.77 -19.09 -3.44
CA ARG A 106 -0.57 -19.20 -1.99
C ARG A 106 -0.82 -17.88 -1.27
N THR A 107 -0.29 -16.77 -1.81
CA THR A 107 -0.51 -15.44 -1.26
C THR A 107 -1.99 -15.07 -1.22
N TRP A 108 -2.76 -15.41 -2.26
CA TRP A 108 -4.21 -15.21 -2.29
C TRP A 108 -4.93 -16.03 -1.22
N GLN A 109 -4.59 -17.31 -1.07
CA GLN A 109 -5.16 -18.17 -0.03
C GLN A 109 -4.89 -17.62 1.37
N LEU A 110 -3.64 -17.24 1.65
CA LEU A 110 -3.27 -16.63 2.92
C LEU A 110 -4.00 -15.30 3.17
N LYS A 111 -4.12 -14.44 2.17
CA LYS A 111 -4.90 -13.21 2.26
C LYS A 111 -6.34 -13.48 2.67
N ASP A 112 -7.00 -14.45 2.02
CA ASP A 112 -8.41 -14.77 2.30
C ASP A 112 -8.57 -15.38 3.70
N GLU A 113 -7.61 -16.18 4.14
CA GLU A 113 -7.60 -16.71 5.50
C GLU A 113 -7.37 -15.62 6.54
N LEU A 114 -6.43 -14.70 6.31
CA LEU A 114 -6.18 -13.55 7.18
C LEU A 114 -7.42 -12.64 7.31
N ILE A 115 -8.15 -12.41 6.22
CA ILE A 115 -9.41 -11.67 6.23
C ILE A 115 -10.44 -12.36 7.12
N ARG A 116 -10.65 -13.68 6.96
CA ARG A 116 -11.60 -14.44 7.77
C ARG A 116 -11.22 -14.47 9.25
N ARG A 117 -9.94 -14.63 9.57
CA ARG A 117 -9.44 -14.65 10.95
C ARG A 117 -9.60 -13.30 11.66
N GLY A 118 -9.54 -12.19 10.92
CA GLY A 118 -9.77 -10.83 11.44
C GLY A 118 -8.78 -10.34 12.49
N ARG A 119 -7.60 -10.95 12.57
CA ARG A 119 -6.55 -10.55 13.51
C ARG A 119 -5.65 -9.44 12.98
N VAL A 120 -5.64 -9.23 11.68
CA VAL A 120 -4.95 -8.13 10.99
C VAL A 120 -5.94 -7.31 10.20
N TYR A 121 -5.71 -6.01 10.13
CA TYR A 121 -6.54 -5.11 9.32
C TYR A 121 -6.14 -5.27 7.85
N TYR A 122 -7.13 -5.42 6.96
CA TYR A 122 -6.89 -5.48 5.52
C TYR A 122 -7.85 -4.54 4.80
N ALA A 123 -7.31 -3.67 3.95
CA ALA A 123 -8.10 -2.81 3.07
C ALA A 123 -7.24 -2.23 1.94
N LYS A 124 -7.89 -1.58 0.98
CA LYS A 124 -7.24 -0.73 -0.02
C LYS A 124 -6.93 0.63 0.60
N LEU A 125 -5.71 0.80 1.09
CA LEU A 125 -5.22 2.02 1.71
C LEU A 125 -4.27 2.78 0.77
N GLY A 126 -3.75 3.90 1.21
CA GLY A 126 -2.63 4.60 0.60
C GLY A 126 -2.59 4.57 -0.94
N ARG A 127 -3.46 5.31 -1.62
CA ARG A 127 -3.60 5.36 -3.09
C ARG A 127 -4.12 4.04 -3.69
N GLY A 128 -5.06 3.38 -3.02
CA GLY A 128 -5.75 2.18 -3.52
C GLY A 128 -4.93 0.88 -3.45
N ARG A 129 -3.86 0.84 -2.64
CA ARG A 129 -3.06 -0.36 -2.45
C ARG A 129 -3.70 -1.29 -1.42
N ALA A 130 -3.84 -2.56 -1.76
CA ALA A 130 -4.22 -3.61 -0.81
C ALA A 130 -3.09 -3.80 0.22
N MET A 131 -3.38 -3.49 1.48
CA MET A 131 -2.41 -3.50 2.58
C MET A 131 -2.97 -4.23 3.79
N PHE A 132 -2.06 -4.87 4.51
CA PHE A 132 -2.28 -5.38 5.86
C PHE A 132 -1.69 -4.41 6.88
N LEU A 133 -2.38 -4.24 8.01
CA LEU A 133 -1.87 -3.52 9.16
C LEU A 133 -1.93 -4.44 10.38
N ALA A 134 -0.88 -4.46 11.17
CA ALA A 134 -0.93 -4.97 12.53
C ALA A 134 -1.94 -4.16 13.36
N PRO A 135 -2.68 -4.78 14.30
CA PRO A 135 -3.67 -4.06 15.12
C PRO A 135 -3.13 -2.80 15.78
N ARG A 136 -1.88 -2.85 16.27
CA ARG A 136 -1.20 -1.69 16.88
C ARG A 136 -1.01 -0.50 15.94
N MET A 137 -1.02 -0.72 14.62
CA MET A 137 -0.85 0.32 13.61
C MET A 137 -2.16 0.96 13.15
N VAL A 138 -3.30 0.29 13.38
CA VAL A 138 -4.63 0.77 12.95
C VAL A 138 -4.92 2.21 13.41
N PRO A 139 -4.71 2.61 14.69
CA PRO A 139 -5.02 3.97 15.13
C PRO A 139 -4.16 5.04 14.43
N TYR A 140 -2.92 4.71 14.07
CA TYR A 140 -2.03 5.63 13.38
C TYR A 140 -2.43 5.80 11.91
N PHE A 141 -2.75 4.71 11.22
CA PHE A 141 -3.26 4.79 9.86
C PHE A 141 -4.62 5.49 9.82
N HIS A 142 -5.50 5.25 10.80
CA HIS A 142 -6.78 5.94 10.90
C HIS A 142 -6.60 7.45 11.13
N ALA A 143 -5.61 7.88 11.88
CA ALA A 143 -5.30 9.31 12.06
C ALA A 143 -4.78 9.97 10.77
N LEU A 144 -4.19 9.20 9.84
CA LEU A 144 -3.68 9.69 8.55
C LEU A 144 -4.73 9.69 7.44
N PHE A 145 -5.56 8.65 7.36
CA PHE A 145 -6.45 8.38 6.23
C PHE A 145 -7.93 8.29 6.61
N GLY A 146 -8.23 7.98 7.87
CA GLY A 146 -9.57 7.70 8.34
C GLY A 146 -10.55 8.87 8.16
N VAL A 147 -11.80 8.53 7.95
CA VAL A 147 -12.94 9.47 7.95
C VAL A 147 -13.81 9.15 9.15
N ARG A 148 -13.99 10.13 10.03
CA ARG A 148 -14.85 10.00 11.20
C ARG A 148 -16.30 10.23 10.82
N ARG A 149 -17.20 9.66 11.60
CA ARG A 149 -18.65 9.77 11.36
C ARG A 149 -19.14 11.22 11.17
N ALA A 150 -18.61 12.17 11.93
CA ALA A 150 -18.94 13.58 11.80
C ALA A 150 -18.45 14.22 10.49
N GLU A 151 -17.47 13.60 9.82
CA GLU A 151 -16.83 14.10 8.59
C GLU A 151 -17.38 13.43 7.33
N GLU A 152 -18.20 12.38 7.46
CA GLU A 152 -18.64 11.54 6.33
C GLU A 152 -19.38 12.35 5.26
N VAL A 153 -20.23 13.29 5.67
CA VAL A 153 -21.01 14.11 4.72
C VAL A 153 -20.10 15.00 3.87
N SER A 154 -19.02 15.52 4.46
CA SER A 154 -18.09 16.43 3.78
C SER A 154 -16.97 15.73 3.03
N ARG A 155 -16.66 14.48 3.39
CA ARG A 155 -15.47 13.77 2.88
C ARG A 155 -15.78 12.53 2.03
N LEU A 156 -17.01 11.99 2.09
CA LEU A 156 -17.40 10.82 1.31
C LEU A 156 -18.38 11.22 0.20
N SER A 157 -18.21 10.59 -0.96
CA SER A 157 -19.12 10.73 -2.08
C SER A 157 -20.53 10.22 -1.74
N ASP A 158 -21.53 10.65 -2.51
CA ASP A 158 -22.92 10.20 -2.33
C ASP A 158 -23.06 8.69 -2.49
N ASP A 159 -22.36 8.11 -3.45
CA ASP A 159 -22.37 6.67 -3.67
C ASP A 159 -21.72 5.93 -2.50
N ALA A 160 -20.59 6.39 -1.98
CA ALA A 160 -19.98 5.81 -0.79
C ALA A 160 -20.93 5.87 0.42
N ARG A 161 -21.64 6.98 0.62
CA ARG A 161 -22.62 7.12 1.69
C ARG A 161 -23.85 6.22 1.50
N ARG A 162 -24.25 5.91 0.27
CA ARG A 162 -25.31 4.94 -0.02
C ARG A 162 -24.89 3.53 0.39
N LEU A 163 -23.68 3.08 0.01
CA LEU A 163 -23.13 1.79 0.43
C LEU A 163 -23.03 1.72 1.96
N LEU A 164 -22.53 2.77 2.60
CA LEU A 164 -22.35 2.83 4.04
C LEU A 164 -23.69 2.73 4.81
N ARG A 165 -24.77 3.29 4.27
CA ARG A 165 -26.14 3.14 4.87
C ARG A 165 -26.60 1.69 4.85
N VAL A 166 -26.35 0.95 3.77
CA VAL A 166 -26.69 -0.48 3.69
C VAL A 166 -25.90 -1.26 4.74
N LEU A 167 -24.57 -1.09 4.79
CA LEU A 167 -23.70 -1.78 5.75
C LEU A 167 -24.03 -1.45 7.22
N ARG A 168 -24.57 -0.27 7.49
CA ARG A 168 -25.07 0.09 8.84
C ARG A 168 -26.37 -0.59 9.21
N ARG A 169 -27.20 -0.92 8.24
CA ARG A 169 -28.45 -1.64 8.46
C ARG A 169 -28.23 -3.15 8.55
N GLU A 170 -27.44 -3.69 7.65
CA GLU A 170 -27.25 -5.14 7.48
C GLU A 170 -26.02 -5.71 8.21
N TRP A 171 -25.14 -4.86 8.71
CA TRP A 171 -23.84 -5.20 9.33
C TRP A 171 -22.82 -5.83 8.39
N GLU A 172 -23.22 -6.81 7.59
CA GLU A 172 -22.41 -7.47 6.56
C GLU A 172 -23.21 -7.59 5.27
N SER A 173 -22.54 -7.45 4.14
CA SER A 173 -23.18 -7.60 2.83
C SER A 173 -22.19 -8.09 1.78
N GLY A 174 -22.63 -9.04 0.95
CA GLY A 174 -21.91 -9.47 -0.24
C GLY A 174 -21.84 -8.38 -1.31
N THR A 175 -20.87 -8.47 -2.19
CA THR A 175 -20.66 -7.46 -3.25
C THR A 175 -21.91 -7.24 -4.11
N ALA A 176 -22.63 -8.32 -4.47
CA ALA A 176 -23.81 -8.25 -5.32
C ALA A 176 -24.99 -7.58 -4.60
N ASP A 177 -25.27 -8.03 -3.37
CA ASP A 177 -26.37 -7.50 -2.55
C ASP A 177 -26.10 -6.04 -2.18
N LEU A 178 -24.89 -5.72 -1.74
CA LEU A 178 -24.48 -4.35 -1.42
C LEU A 178 -24.69 -3.40 -2.60
N ARG A 179 -24.40 -3.84 -3.82
CA ARG A 179 -24.63 -3.06 -5.03
C ARG A 179 -26.12 -2.88 -5.31
N ALA A 180 -26.91 -3.93 -5.20
CA ALA A 180 -28.35 -3.89 -5.42
C ALA A 180 -29.05 -2.98 -4.39
N ASP A 181 -28.80 -3.19 -3.11
CA ASP A 181 -29.46 -2.51 -2.01
C ASP A 181 -29.06 -1.03 -1.87
N SER A 182 -27.83 -0.69 -2.27
CA SER A 182 -27.38 0.71 -2.29
C SER A 182 -27.95 1.52 -3.44
N GLY A 183 -28.50 0.87 -4.48
CA GLY A 183 -28.94 1.49 -5.71
C GLY A 183 -27.80 2.06 -6.57
N VAL A 184 -26.54 1.70 -6.29
CA VAL A 184 -25.38 2.09 -7.11
C VAL A 184 -25.16 1.02 -8.18
N THR A 185 -25.95 1.08 -9.24
CA THR A 185 -26.02 0.02 -10.27
C THR A 185 -24.80 0.02 -11.21
N ASP A 186 -24.21 1.19 -11.50
CA ASP A 186 -23.01 1.27 -12.31
C ASP A 186 -21.81 0.62 -11.61
N ARG A 187 -21.21 -0.37 -12.27
CA ARG A 187 -20.12 -1.17 -11.70
C ARG A 187 -18.89 -0.35 -11.36
N LYS A 188 -18.57 0.67 -12.18
CA LYS A 188 -17.38 1.50 -11.95
C LYS A 188 -17.60 2.47 -10.78
N ALA A 189 -18.80 3.07 -10.70
CA ALA A 189 -19.19 3.92 -9.58
C ALA A 189 -19.20 3.13 -8.26
N PHE A 190 -19.78 1.93 -8.26
CA PHE A 190 -19.77 1.04 -7.11
C PHE A 190 -18.35 0.69 -6.64
N THR A 191 -17.48 0.29 -7.58
CA THR A 191 -16.09 -0.04 -7.23
C THR A 191 -15.35 1.17 -6.64
N ARG A 192 -15.52 2.36 -7.23
CA ARG A 192 -14.91 3.59 -6.70
C ARG A 192 -15.42 3.93 -5.30
N ALA A 193 -16.73 3.84 -5.08
CA ALA A 193 -17.35 4.11 -3.78
C ALA A 193 -16.86 3.13 -2.70
N LEU A 194 -16.73 1.86 -3.05
CA LEU A 194 -16.23 0.84 -2.14
C LEU A 194 -14.74 1.01 -1.83
N ASP A 195 -13.93 1.35 -2.83
CA ASP A 195 -12.52 1.66 -2.65
C ASP A 195 -12.32 2.94 -1.80
N GLU A 196 -13.18 3.94 -1.98
CA GLU A 196 -13.23 5.14 -1.15
C GLU A 196 -13.51 4.81 0.32
N LEU A 197 -14.49 3.97 0.62
CA LEU A 197 -14.81 3.53 1.97
C LEU A 197 -13.67 2.74 2.64
N GLN A 198 -12.99 1.89 1.88
CA GLN A 198 -11.79 1.19 2.37
C GLN A 198 -10.65 2.17 2.64
N ALA A 199 -10.37 3.09 1.71
CA ALA A 199 -9.32 4.11 1.87
C ALA A 199 -9.60 5.05 3.05
N ALA A 200 -10.88 5.32 3.32
CA ALA A 200 -11.36 6.08 4.49
C ALA A 200 -11.34 5.28 5.80
N MET A 201 -10.95 4.01 5.76
CA MET A 201 -10.92 3.09 6.91
C MET A 201 -12.28 2.91 7.60
N VAL A 202 -13.37 3.00 6.84
CA VAL A 202 -14.75 2.84 7.33
C VAL A 202 -15.27 1.42 7.10
N VAL A 203 -14.82 0.76 6.02
CA VAL A 203 -15.27 -0.57 5.59
C VAL A 203 -14.06 -1.47 5.32
N VAL A 204 -14.20 -2.73 5.70
CA VAL A 204 -13.22 -3.80 5.43
C VAL A 204 -13.92 -5.04 4.89
N PRO A 205 -13.26 -5.89 4.11
CA PRO A 205 -13.76 -7.23 3.85
C PRO A 205 -13.67 -8.07 5.15
N SER A 206 -14.70 -8.85 5.41
CA SER A 206 -14.81 -9.75 6.57
C SER A 206 -14.65 -11.22 6.20
N ALA A 207 -15.07 -11.57 4.97
CA ALA A 207 -14.98 -12.92 4.44
C ALA A 207 -14.83 -12.90 2.92
N VAL A 208 -14.51 -14.08 2.39
CA VAL A 208 -14.48 -14.35 0.95
C VAL A 208 -15.24 -15.65 0.70
N HIS A 209 -16.18 -15.61 -0.23
CA HIS A 209 -16.91 -16.77 -0.71
C HIS A 209 -16.50 -17.05 -2.16
N TYR A 210 -16.36 -18.33 -2.49
CA TYR A 210 -15.97 -18.79 -3.83
C TYR A 210 -17.14 -19.31 -4.64
N GLU A 211 -18.22 -19.74 -3.96
CA GLU A 211 -19.41 -20.29 -4.58
C GLU A 211 -20.64 -19.45 -4.26
N PRO A 212 -21.59 -19.34 -5.22
CA PRO A 212 -21.54 -19.80 -6.61
C PRO A 212 -20.59 -18.99 -7.49
N THR A 213 -20.13 -17.83 -7.04
CA THR A 213 -19.15 -16.95 -7.66
C THR A 213 -18.29 -16.27 -6.61
N PHE A 214 -17.03 -15.99 -6.99
CA PHE A 214 -16.12 -15.26 -6.10
C PHE A 214 -16.71 -13.92 -5.66
N THR A 215 -16.84 -13.73 -4.35
CA THR A 215 -17.36 -12.48 -3.77
C THR A 215 -16.69 -12.19 -2.43
N TYR A 216 -16.47 -10.91 -2.16
CA TYR A 216 -16.14 -10.43 -0.83
C TYR A 216 -17.43 -10.12 -0.06
N ILE A 217 -17.41 -10.44 1.24
CA ILE A 217 -18.34 -9.92 2.22
C ILE A 217 -17.70 -8.72 2.89
N TYR A 218 -18.40 -7.62 2.96
CA TYR A 218 -17.93 -6.37 3.56
C TYR A 218 -18.68 -6.05 4.84
N THR A 219 -17.97 -5.45 5.79
CA THR A 219 -18.52 -5.01 7.07
C THR A 219 -17.94 -3.65 7.49
N LEU A 220 -18.53 -3.06 8.53
CA LEU A 220 -17.98 -1.85 9.12
C LEU A 220 -16.63 -2.15 9.82
N ALA A 221 -15.61 -1.40 9.50
CA ALA A 221 -14.28 -1.59 10.06
C ALA A 221 -14.28 -1.47 11.60
N VAL A 222 -15.09 -0.58 12.17
CA VAL A 222 -15.21 -0.38 13.62
C VAL A 222 -15.79 -1.60 14.34
N GLY A 223 -16.59 -2.41 13.68
CA GLY A 223 -17.11 -3.67 14.24
C GLY A 223 -16.02 -4.73 14.43
N ARG A 224 -14.99 -4.70 13.61
CA ARG A 224 -13.86 -5.68 13.69
C ARG A 224 -12.64 -5.15 14.45
N PHE A 225 -12.40 -3.84 14.42
CA PHE A 225 -11.22 -3.20 15.00
C PHE A 225 -11.60 -1.98 15.87
N PRO A 226 -12.49 -2.15 16.87
CA PRO A 226 -13.01 -1.03 17.65
C PRO A 226 -11.90 -0.25 18.34
N ASP A 227 -10.97 -0.91 19.03
CA ASP A 227 -9.93 -0.27 19.82
C ASP A 227 -9.01 0.61 18.97
N GLY A 228 -8.67 0.15 17.77
CA GLY A 228 -7.82 0.89 16.83
C GLY A 228 -8.50 2.11 16.21
N LEU A 229 -9.79 2.02 15.92
CA LEU A 229 -10.52 3.05 15.19
C LEU A 229 -11.19 4.10 16.09
N VAL A 230 -11.49 3.76 17.34
CA VAL A 230 -12.02 4.72 18.35
C VAL A 230 -10.91 5.57 18.95
N ARG A 231 -9.70 5.04 19.05
CA ARG A 231 -8.54 5.74 19.63
C ARG A 231 -8.21 6.99 18.83
N ARG A 232 -8.18 8.15 19.53
CA ARG A 232 -7.77 9.42 18.93
C ARG A 232 -6.27 9.59 19.00
N VAL A 233 -5.65 9.77 17.84
CA VAL A 233 -4.21 10.02 17.69
C VAL A 233 -4.02 11.32 16.92
N ARG A 234 -3.09 12.18 17.35
CA ARG A 234 -2.70 13.38 16.61
C ARG A 234 -1.91 12.95 15.36
N ARG A 235 -2.09 13.71 14.28
CA ARG A 235 -1.45 13.41 12.97
C ARG A 235 0.08 13.31 13.09
N GLU A 236 0.71 14.20 13.84
CA GLU A 236 2.17 14.22 14.02
C GLU A 236 2.66 12.94 14.73
N VAL A 237 1.93 12.50 15.74
CA VAL A 237 2.21 11.23 16.45
C VAL A 237 2.05 10.06 15.48
N ALA A 238 1.01 10.05 14.66
CA ALA A 238 0.78 9.00 13.67
C ALA A 238 1.91 8.92 12.63
N LEU A 239 2.34 10.06 12.09
CA LEU A 239 3.45 10.13 11.14
C LEU A 239 4.75 9.59 11.75
N ARG A 240 5.03 9.95 13.01
CA ARG A 240 6.20 9.48 13.74
C ARG A 240 6.16 7.97 13.96
N GLU A 241 5.04 7.42 14.46
CA GLU A 241 4.94 5.99 14.77
C GLU A 241 4.92 5.12 13.50
N VAL A 242 4.33 5.60 12.40
CA VAL A 242 4.41 4.90 11.11
C VAL A 242 5.84 4.94 10.56
N ALA A 243 6.56 6.08 10.70
CA ALA A 243 7.97 6.16 10.35
C ALA A 243 8.84 5.23 11.21
N ARG A 244 8.54 5.13 12.51
CA ARG A 244 9.21 4.22 13.45
C ARG A 244 9.04 2.76 13.01
N ALA A 245 7.81 2.33 12.80
CA ALA A 245 7.52 0.95 12.36
C ALA A 245 8.22 0.62 11.03
N PHE A 246 8.27 1.59 10.11
CA PHE A 246 9.00 1.39 8.85
C PHE A 246 10.52 1.25 9.09
N LEU A 247 11.13 2.11 9.88
CA LEU A 247 12.57 2.04 10.17
C LEU A 247 12.93 0.80 10.98
N ASP A 248 12.03 0.30 11.85
CA ASP A 248 12.22 -0.97 12.56
C ASP A 248 12.32 -2.16 11.61
N GLY A 249 11.50 -2.18 10.57
CA GLY A 249 11.55 -3.24 9.55
C GLY A 249 12.60 -3.03 8.47
N ALA A 250 12.93 -1.78 8.14
CA ALA A 250 13.79 -1.42 7.02
C ALA A 250 15.26 -1.11 7.41
N GLY A 251 15.53 -0.84 8.70
CA GLY A 251 16.84 -0.38 9.20
C GLY A 251 17.25 1.03 8.72
N MET A 252 16.92 1.34 7.48
CA MET A 252 17.23 2.62 6.82
C MET A 252 16.12 2.95 5.81
N THR A 253 15.88 4.22 5.55
CA THR A 253 14.99 4.65 4.45
C THR A 253 15.74 5.56 3.50
N VAL A 254 15.47 5.39 2.20
CA VAL A 254 15.98 6.27 1.14
C VAL A 254 14.96 7.35 0.80
N ARG A 255 15.40 8.34 0.01
CA ARG A 255 14.58 9.52 -0.34
C ARG A 255 13.20 9.13 -0.90
N GLY A 256 12.15 9.51 -0.18
CA GLY A 256 10.76 9.32 -0.58
C GLY A 256 10.25 7.87 -0.49
N GLU A 257 11.03 6.93 0.06
CA GLU A 257 10.64 5.53 0.18
C GLU A 257 9.41 5.36 1.08
N LEU A 258 9.45 5.86 2.31
CA LEU A 258 8.31 5.81 3.23
C LEU A 258 7.05 6.41 2.61
N ALA A 259 7.18 7.58 1.96
CA ALA A 259 6.04 8.23 1.30
C ALA A 259 5.41 7.35 0.21
N ARG A 260 6.23 6.65 -0.57
CA ARG A 260 5.74 5.70 -1.59
C ARG A 260 5.10 4.47 -0.97
N VAL A 261 5.69 3.94 0.09
CA VAL A 261 5.20 2.72 0.76
C VAL A 261 3.82 2.94 1.35
N ILE A 262 3.62 4.01 2.11
CA ILE A 262 2.35 4.25 2.83
C ILE A 262 1.36 5.16 2.10
N GLY A 263 1.78 5.86 1.04
CA GLY A 263 0.90 6.71 0.24
C GLY A 263 0.68 8.14 0.76
N VAL A 264 1.51 8.62 1.70
CA VAL A 264 1.48 10.02 2.16
C VAL A 264 2.34 10.94 1.29
N SER A 265 2.32 12.24 1.55
CA SER A 265 3.21 13.20 0.91
C SER A 265 4.67 13.01 1.38
N ARG A 266 5.65 13.44 0.56
CA ARG A 266 7.06 13.45 0.97
C ARG A 266 7.30 14.35 2.17
N VAL A 267 6.55 15.43 2.30
CA VAL A 267 6.60 16.36 3.42
C VAL A 267 6.17 15.66 4.70
N ASP A 268 5.02 14.97 4.69
CA ASP A 268 4.51 14.22 5.83
C ASP A 268 5.49 13.11 6.26
N ALA A 269 5.96 12.29 5.32
CA ALA A 269 6.95 11.26 5.62
C ALA A 269 8.24 11.87 6.23
N GLY A 270 8.66 13.04 5.73
CA GLY A 270 9.78 13.79 6.27
C GLY A 270 9.54 14.31 7.69
N LEU A 271 8.31 14.73 8.01
CA LEU A 271 7.94 15.14 9.38
C LEU A 271 8.08 13.97 10.37
N GLY A 272 7.56 12.79 10.01
CA GLY A 272 7.69 11.58 10.83
C GLY A 272 9.15 11.19 11.07
N ASN A 273 9.97 11.13 10.02
CA ASN A 273 11.38 10.78 10.14
C ASN A 273 12.18 11.81 10.96
N ARG A 274 11.93 13.10 10.78
CA ARG A 274 12.63 14.15 11.57
C ARG A 274 12.24 14.10 13.05
N ALA A 275 11.00 13.78 13.38
CA ALA A 275 10.60 13.56 14.78
C ALA A 275 11.42 12.42 15.42
N LEU A 276 11.69 11.34 14.69
CA LEU A 276 12.54 10.25 15.18
C LEU A 276 14.01 10.67 15.34
N VAL A 277 14.51 11.58 14.49
CA VAL A 277 15.84 12.16 14.68
C VAL A 277 15.90 13.03 15.95
N ALA A 278 14.88 13.86 16.18
CA ALA A 278 14.79 14.69 17.38
C ALA A 278 14.72 13.86 18.67
N GLU A 279 14.10 12.67 18.64
CA GLU A 279 14.06 11.71 19.76
C GLU A 279 15.38 10.92 19.93
N GLY A 280 16.36 11.08 19.04
CA GLY A 280 17.58 10.29 19.05
C GLY A 280 17.42 8.85 18.58
N TYR A 281 16.23 8.50 18.04
CA TYR A 281 15.92 7.15 17.55
C TYR A 281 16.54 6.85 16.18
N ALA A 282 16.68 7.88 15.36
CA ALA A 282 17.27 7.78 14.02
C ALA A 282 18.35 8.85 13.82
N THR A 283 19.20 8.63 12.83
CA THR A 283 20.17 9.61 12.33
C THR A 283 19.82 9.97 10.89
N MET A 284 19.84 11.24 10.55
CA MET A 284 19.74 11.71 9.17
C MET A 284 21.14 11.68 8.54
N LEU A 285 21.37 10.79 7.59
CA LEU A 285 22.66 10.66 6.88
C LEU A 285 22.78 11.67 5.74
N ALA A 286 21.66 11.99 5.09
CA ALA A 286 21.55 13.02 4.06
C ALA A 286 20.09 13.46 3.95
N PRO A 287 19.75 14.54 3.24
CA PRO A 287 18.37 14.97 3.05
C PRO A 287 17.46 13.86 2.51
N GLY A 288 16.51 13.40 3.35
CA GLY A 288 15.56 12.34 3.02
C GLY A 288 16.09 10.90 3.22
N ILE A 289 17.28 10.74 3.78
CA ILE A 289 17.90 9.45 4.09
C ILE A 289 18.07 9.34 5.61
N TYR A 290 17.42 8.36 6.21
CA TYR A 290 17.41 8.17 7.65
C TYR A 290 17.76 6.72 7.98
N ARG A 291 18.58 6.54 8.99
CA ARG A 291 19.01 5.25 9.51
C ARG A 291 18.59 5.11 10.97
N ARG A 292 18.03 3.98 11.33
CA ARG A 292 17.78 3.63 12.72
C ARG A 292 19.12 3.57 13.48
N ARG A 293 19.16 4.11 14.68
CA ARG A 293 20.30 3.91 15.58
C ARG A 293 20.20 2.52 16.21
N ASP A 294 21.30 1.79 16.16
CA ASP A 294 21.43 0.55 16.93
C ASP A 294 21.45 0.93 18.42
N ARG A 295 20.70 0.21 19.23
CA ARG A 295 20.69 0.39 20.69
C ARG A 295 21.86 -0.32 21.32
#